data_b46e583826aba716df78093899a491de
#
_entry.id   b46e583826aba716df78093899a491de
#
_cell.length_a   1.000
_cell.length_b   1.000
_cell.length_c   1.000
_cell.angle_alpha   90.00
_cell.angle_beta   90.00
_cell.angle_gamma   90.00
#
_symmetry.space_group_name_H-M   'P 1'
#
loop_
_entity.id
_entity.type
_entity.pdbx_description
1 polymer ?
#
loop_
_entity_poly.entity_id
_entity_poly.type
_entity_poly.pdbx_seq_one_letter_code
_entity_poly.pdbx_strand_id
1 'polypeptide(L)'
;MTSPLRIAPFFDANTHTVTYLAWDADTAEAAVIDPVLDYDHASGQAHTGSADAVLDAAQAQGLRVRWILETHAHADHLSAAPYLRERTGAPI
;
A
#
# COMPACT_ATOMS: atom_id res chain seq x y z
N MET A 1 8.11 23.85 -14.39
CA MET A 1 8.43 22.44 -14.68
C MET A 1 7.53 21.53 -13.85
N THR A 2 6.89 20.59 -14.47
CA THR A 2 5.98 19.66 -13.79
C THR A 2 6.77 18.50 -13.21
N SER A 3 6.55 18.20 -11.92
CA SER A 3 7.18 17.05 -11.28
C SER A 3 6.60 15.77 -11.86
N PRO A 4 7.43 14.72 -12.11
CA PRO A 4 6.93 13.41 -12.54
C PRO A 4 6.27 12.62 -11.41
N LEU A 5 6.34 13.09 -10.17
CA LEU A 5 5.78 12.40 -9.01
C LEU A 5 4.25 12.39 -9.09
N ARG A 6 3.67 11.21 -8.88
CA ARG A 6 2.23 11.00 -8.78
C ARG A 6 1.90 10.30 -7.48
N ILE A 7 0.78 10.63 -6.87
CA ILE A 7 0.36 10.05 -5.60
C ILE A 7 -1.13 9.74 -5.68
N ALA A 8 -1.49 8.50 -5.29
CA ALA A 8 -2.89 8.08 -5.17
C ALA A 8 -3.16 7.65 -3.73
N PRO A 9 -4.13 8.28 -3.04
CA PRO A 9 -4.48 7.89 -1.68
C PRO A 9 -5.53 6.78 -1.68
N PHE A 10 -5.45 5.88 -0.69
CA PHE A 10 -6.41 4.81 -0.44
C PHE A 10 -6.83 4.88 1.01
N PHE A 11 -8.01 5.42 1.26
CA PHE A 11 -8.52 5.60 2.61
C PHE A 11 -9.15 4.32 3.14
N ASP A 12 -8.75 3.93 4.37
CA ASP A 12 -9.35 2.82 5.06
C ASP A 12 -10.26 3.34 6.19
N ALA A 13 -11.56 3.16 6.03
CA ALA A 13 -12.55 3.68 6.96
C ALA A 13 -12.52 2.94 8.32
N ASN A 14 -12.08 1.69 8.35
CA ASN A 14 -12.08 0.90 9.58
C ASN A 14 -10.99 1.36 10.55
N THR A 15 -9.83 1.74 10.04
CA THR A 15 -8.71 2.18 10.86
C THR A 15 -8.48 3.68 10.81
N HIS A 16 -9.23 4.41 9.97
CA HIS A 16 -9.06 5.85 9.73
C HIS A 16 -7.64 6.20 9.28
N THR A 17 -7.04 5.31 8.48
CA THR A 17 -5.70 5.51 7.96
C THR A 17 -5.73 5.66 6.45
N VAL A 18 -4.67 6.24 5.90
CA VAL A 18 -4.51 6.40 4.45
C VAL A 18 -3.25 5.67 4.02
N THR A 19 -3.41 4.79 3.02
CA THR A 19 -2.29 4.19 2.31
C THR A 19 -2.03 5.02 1.06
N TYR A 20 -0.79 5.33 0.77
CA TYR A 20 -0.43 6.06 -0.42
C TYR A 20 0.32 5.16 -1.40
N LEU A 21 -0.07 5.23 -2.66
CA LEU A 21 0.73 4.70 -3.76
C LEU A 21 1.37 5.91 -4.44
N ALA A 22 2.70 6.00 -4.35
CA ALA A 22 3.46 7.10 -4.96
C ALA A 22 4.34 6.53 -6.06
N TRP A 23 4.42 7.19 -7.20
CA TRP A 23 5.23 6.68 -8.30
C TRP A 23 5.81 7.80 -9.15
N ASP A 24 6.87 7.46 -9.85
CA ASP A 24 7.50 8.32 -10.84
C ASP A 24 6.90 8.00 -12.21
N ALA A 25 6.26 9.00 -12.84
CA ALA A 25 5.59 8.81 -14.12
C ALA A 25 6.57 8.49 -15.25
N ASP A 26 7.85 8.86 -15.11
CA ASP A 26 8.86 8.62 -16.15
C ASP A 26 9.44 7.22 -16.07
N THR A 27 9.67 6.68 -14.87
CA THR A 27 10.31 5.37 -14.67
C THR A 27 9.32 4.27 -14.35
N ALA A 28 8.10 4.61 -13.96
CA ALA A 28 7.08 3.68 -13.47
C ALA A 28 7.49 2.94 -12.18
N GLU A 29 8.44 3.47 -11.45
CA GLU A 29 8.82 2.92 -10.14
C GLU A 29 7.93 3.51 -9.06
N ALA A 30 7.47 2.66 -8.14
CA ALA A 30 6.48 3.03 -7.15
C ALA A 30 6.89 2.62 -5.73
N ALA A 31 6.30 3.32 -4.76
CA ALA A 31 6.38 2.99 -3.36
C ALA A 31 4.97 2.91 -2.78
N VAL A 32 4.74 1.94 -1.90
CA VAL A 32 3.51 1.84 -1.10
C VAL A 32 3.84 2.33 0.30
N ILE A 33 3.05 3.27 0.80
CA ILE A 33 3.30 3.91 2.10
C ILE A 33 2.15 3.57 3.03
N ASP A 34 2.47 2.97 4.18
CA ASP A 34 1.55 2.59 5.25
C ASP A 34 0.43 1.66 4.78
N PRO A 35 0.75 0.49 4.20
CA PRO A 35 -0.28 -0.46 3.78
C PRO A 35 -1.02 -1.05 4.98
N VAL A 36 -2.32 -1.27 4.81
CA VAL A 36 -3.21 -1.77 5.86
C VAL A 36 -3.59 -3.21 5.57
N LEU A 37 -3.55 -4.06 6.61
CA LEU A 37 -4.13 -5.38 6.58
C LEU A 37 -5.53 -5.30 7.20
N ASP A 38 -6.54 -5.68 6.43
CA ASP A 38 -7.91 -5.66 6.88
C ASP A 38 -8.13 -6.68 8.00
N TYR A 39 -8.85 -6.30 9.03
CA TYR A 39 -9.14 -7.18 10.14
C TYR A 39 -10.62 -7.09 10.51
N ASP A 40 -11.28 -8.23 10.54
CA ASP A 40 -12.68 -8.34 10.94
C ASP A 40 -12.76 -8.77 12.40
N HIS A 41 -13.15 -7.87 13.28
CA HIS A 41 -13.25 -8.14 14.70
C HIS A 41 -14.30 -9.20 15.03
N ALA A 42 -15.36 -9.29 14.25
CA ALA A 42 -16.43 -10.23 14.49
C ALA A 42 -16.01 -11.68 14.24
N SER A 43 -15.22 -11.90 13.18
CA SER A 43 -14.75 -13.25 12.80
C SER A 43 -13.33 -13.53 13.28
N GLY A 44 -12.57 -12.51 13.67
CA GLY A 44 -11.17 -12.63 14.03
C GLY A 44 -10.27 -12.90 12.83
N GLN A 45 -10.73 -12.61 11.62
CA GLN A 45 -9.98 -12.90 10.40
C GLN A 45 -9.34 -11.64 9.82
N ALA A 46 -8.15 -11.80 9.29
CA ALA A 46 -7.45 -10.75 8.54
C ALA A 46 -7.68 -10.98 7.04
N HIS A 47 -7.82 -9.87 6.31
CA HIS A 47 -8.05 -9.89 4.86
C HIS A 47 -7.04 -8.97 4.16
N THR A 48 -6.77 -9.26 2.90
CA THR A 48 -5.81 -8.51 2.10
C THR A 48 -6.46 -7.58 1.07
N GLY A 49 -7.80 -7.37 1.17
CA GLY A 49 -8.55 -6.61 0.17
C GLY A 49 -8.03 -5.20 -0.05
N SER A 50 -7.70 -4.47 1.02
CA SER A 50 -7.16 -3.11 0.90
C SER A 50 -5.78 -3.11 0.25
N ALA A 51 -4.91 -4.05 0.62
CA ALA A 51 -3.59 -4.18 0.01
C ALA A 51 -3.71 -4.61 -1.47
N ASP A 52 -4.63 -5.52 -1.77
CA ASP A 52 -4.86 -5.97 -3.14
C ASP A 52 -5.36 -4.83 -4.02
N ALA A 53 -6.19 -3.93 -3.50
CA ALA A 53 -6.66 -2.77 -4.24
C ALA A 53 -5.50 -1.86 -4.67
N VAL A 54 -4.51 -1.67 -3.79
CA VAL A 54 -3.32 -0.89 -4.11
C VAL A 54 -2.49 -1.59 -5.20
N LEU A 55 -2.31 -2.91 -5.08
CA LEU A 55 -1.58 -3.69 -6.09
C LEU A 55 -2.29 -3.67 -7.44
N ASP A 56 -3.62 -3.78 -7.46
CA ASP A 56 -4.40 -3.74 -8.69
C ASP A 56 -4.25 -2.37 -9.37
N ALA A 57 -4.28 -1.29 -8.61
CA ALA A 57 -4.07 0.05 -9.13
C ALA A 57 -2.67 0.20 -9.74
N ALA A 58 -1.64 -0.36 -9.08
CA ALA A 58 -0.29 -0.33 -9.60
C ALA A 58 -0.19 -1.11 -10.92
N GLN A 59 -0.77 -2.31 -10.98
CA GLN A 59 -0.76 -3.13 -12.19
C GLN A 59 -1.50 -2.47 -13.34
N ALA A 60 -2.63 -1.83 -13.06
CA ALA A 60 -3.42 -1.15 -14.08
C ALA A 60 -2.65 -0.02 -14.77
N GLN A 61 -1.69 0.57 -14.08
CA GLN A 61 -0.85 1.63 -14.62
C GLN A 61 0.55 1.15 -15.04
N GLY A 62 0.82 -0.15 -14.97
CA GLY A 62 2.12 -0.71 -15.35
C GLY A 62 3.24 -0.31 -14.41
N LEU A 63 2.94 -0.08 -13.15
CA LEU A 63 3.92 0.35 -12.16
C LEU A 63 4.68 -0.83 -11.57
N ARG A 64 5.93 -0.56 -11.17
CA ARG A 64 6.77 -1.53 -10.46
C ARG A 64 6.93 -1.06 -9.03
N VAL A 65 6.38 -1.80 -8.07
CA VAL A 65 6.53 -1.48 -6.65
C VAL A 65 7.94 -1.87 -6.22
N ARG A 66 8.74 -0.87 -5.84
CA ARG A 66 10.14 -1.05 -5.46
C ARG A 66 10.37 -0.90 -3.96
N TRP A 67 9.48 -0.18 -3.28
CA TRP A 67 9.64 0.09 -1.85
C TRP A 67 8.30 -0.02 -1.15
N ILE A 68 8.36 -0.47 0.12
CA ILE A 68 7.23 -0.47 1.04
C ILE A 68 7.69 0.29 2.27
N LEU A 69 7.01 1.38 2.60
CA LEU A 69 7.42 2.28 3.68
C LEU A 69 6.36 2.31 4.77
N GLU A 70 6.81 2.40 6.02
CA GLU A 70 5.93 2.58 7.17
C GLU A 70 6.40 3.81 7.93
N THR A 71 5.50 4.78 8.13
CA THR A 71 5.84 6.06 8.73
C THR A 71 5.80 6.03 10.25
N HIS A 72 5.12 5.03 10.82
CA HIS A 72 5.01 4.89 12.28
C HIS A 72 4.66 3.44 12.64
N ALA A 73 4.82 3.11 13.92
CA ALA A 73 4.45 1.79 14.41
C ALA A 73 2.91 1.66 14.45
N HIS A 74 2.40 0.53 13.99
CA HIS A 74 0.97 0.25 13.97
C HIS A 74 0.61 -0.59 15.19
N ALA A 75 0.19 0.09 16.27
CA ALA A 75 -0.19 -0.59 17.51
C ALA A 75 -1.65 -1.06 17.50
N ASP A 76 -2.50 -0.35 16.75
CA ASP A 76 -3.95 -0.56 16.77
C ASP A 76 -4.45 -1.42 15.61
N HIS A 77 -3.60 -1.69 14.63
CA HIS A 77 -3.96 -2.50 13.46
C HIS A 77 -2.72 -3.16 12.88
N LEU A 78 -2.96 -4.17 12.07
CA LEU A 78 -1.89 -4.92 11.45
C LEU A 78 -1.44 -4.26 10.15
N SER A 79 -0.13 -4.26 9.90
CA SER A 79 0.42 -3.78 8.64
C SER A 79 0.35 -4.87 7.58
N ALA A 80 0.04 -4.48 6.34
CA ALA A 80 0.10 -5.37 5.20
C ALA A 80 1.48 -5.38 4.52
N ALA A 81 2.49 -4.73 5.11
CA ALA A 81 3.81 -4.64 4.52
C ALA A 81 4.44 -6.02 4.25
N PRO A 82 4.40 -7.00 5.17
CA PRO A 82 4.93 -8.33 4.87
C PRO A 82 4.22 -9.02 3.71
N TYR A 83 2.91 -8.87 3.60
CA TYR A 83 2.13 -9.41 2.49
C TYR A 83 2.56 -8.80 1.15
N LEU A 84 2.71 -7.47 1.11
CA LEU A 84 3.14 -6.78 -0.10
C LEU A 84 4.56 -7.12 -0.47
N ARG A 85 5.46 -7.28 0.51
CA ARG A 85 6.84 -7.70 0.24
C ARG A 85 6.86 -9.06 -0.44
N GLU A 86 6.05 -10.00 0.02
CA GLU A 86 5.95 -11.33 -0.57
C GLU A 86 5.41 -11.27 -2.00
N ARG A 87 4.43 -10.40 -2.25
CA ARG A 87 3.80 -10.29 -3.57
C ARG A 87 4.63 -9.51 -4.57
N THR A 88 5.40 -8.54 -4.13
CA THR A 88 6.14 -7.64 -5.02
C THR A 88 7.65 -7.88 -5.02
N GLY A 89 8.19 -8.50 -3.99
CA GLY A 89 9.62 -8.62 -3.79
C GLY A 89 10.28 -7.33 -3.30
N ALA A 90 9.51 -6.28 -3.07
CA ALA A 90 10.05 -5.00 -2.62
C ALA A 90 10.44 -5.06 -1.14
N PRO A 91 11.56 -4.42 -0.72
CA PRO A 91 11.92 -4.35 0.69
C PRO A 91 11.00 -3.41 1.47
N ILE A 92 10.91 -3.70 2.74
CA ILE A 92 10.22 -2.82 3.69
C ILE A 92 11.21 -1.80 4.25
#